data_2d8d9ba6cd1287153b2d6bdc892f7708
#
_entry.id   2d8d9ba6cd1287153b2d6bdc892f7708
#
_cell.length_a   1.000
_cell.length_b   1.000
_cell.length_c   1.000
_cell.angle_alpha   90.00
_cell.angle_beta   90.00
_cell.angle_gamma   90.00
#
_symmetry.space_group_name_H-M   'P 1'
#
loop_
_entity.id
_entity.type
_entity.pdbx_description
1 polymer ?
#
loop_
_entity_poly.entity_id
_entity_poly.type
_entity_poly.pdbx_seq_one_letter_code
_entity_poly.pdbx_strand_id
1 'polypeptide(L)'
;RGLENNGKHEAMMSYLFRANYALMDRYLLTASIRADGSSKFGPDNRWGYFPSVAAGWRISEEAFIKDNVEWLSNLKIRGSWGQIGNDKIGNDKYYALANVAPTYDAVFGGDYYSGGTVTSLYNTQIHWERSEQLDLGFDLGLFNNRFSLEFDYYRRDTKEMLVNVDVPASVGLASVETNVGSVRNSG
;
A
#
# COMPACT_ATOMS: atom_id res chain seq x y z
N ARG A 1 -6.98 41.50 -10.04
CA ARG A 1 -6.62 40.51 -8.99
C ARG A 1 -7.56 39.33 -9.17
N GLY A 2 -7.10 38.28 -9.86
CA GLY A 2 -7.80 37.02 -9.94
C GLY A 2 -7.74 36.33 -8.58
N LEU A 3 -8.89 35.90 -8.06
CA LEU A 3 -8.96 35.03 -6.93
C LEU A 3 -8.53 33.62 -7.39
N GLU A 4 -7.31 33.21 -7.07
CA GLU A 4 -6.91 31.80 -7.23
C GLU A 4 -7.69 30.97 -6.22
N ASN A 5 -8.69 30.24 -6.70
CA ASN A 5 -9.40 29.26 -5.89
C ASN A 5 -8.69 27.91 -6.02
N ASN A 6 -7.74 27.64 -5.14
CA ASN A 6 -7.00 26.39 -5.06
C ASN A 6 -7.76 25.34 -4.22
N GLY A 7 -9.05 25.17 -4.45
CA GLY A 7 -9.83 24.12 -3.82
C GLY A 7 -9.44 22.75 -4.37
N LYS A 8 -8.82 21.89 -3.54
CA LYS A 8 -8.57 20.49 -3.86
C LYS A 8 -9.72 19.64 -3.31
N HIS A 9 -10.30 18.79 -4.14
CA HIS A 9 -11.32 17.84 -3.74
C HIS A 9 -10.78 16.41 -3.91
N GLU A 10 -10.49 15.75 -2.81
CA GLU A 10 -10.10 14.34 -2.80
C GLU A 10 -11.23 13.51 -2.23
N ALA A 11 -11.53 12.40 -2.86
CA ALA A 11 -12.52 11.44 -2.38
C ALA A 11 -11.90 10.05 -2.33
N MET A 12 -12.12 9.36 -1.21
CA MET A 12 -11.74 7.97 -1.01
C MET A 12 -12.96 7.18 -0.53
N MET A 13 -13.15 5.99 -1.08
CA MET A 13 -14.21 5.07 -0.66
C MET A 13 -13.59 3.69 -0.40
N SER A 14 -13.93 3.08 0.73
CA SER A 14 -13.37 1.79 1.13
C SER A 14 -14.47 0.83 1.56
N TYR A 15 -14.38 -0.41 1.09
CA TYR A 15 -15.20 -1.53 1.55
C TYR A 15 -14.31 -2.58 2.18
N LEU A 16 -14.67 -3.04 3.37
CA LEU A 16 -13.93 -4.08 4.09
C LEU A 16 -14.86 -5.24 4.42
N PHE A 17 -14.42 -6.44 4.06
CA PHE A 17 -14.99 -7.68 4.57
C PHE A 17 -13.92 -8.43 5.37
N ARG A 18 -14.28 -8.93 6.56
CA ARG A 18 -13.40 -9.75 7.42
C ARG A 18 -14.18 -10.91 8.01
N ALA A 19 -13.58 -12.10 7.95
CA ALA A 19 -14.06 -13.30 8.58
C ALA A 19 -12.99 -13.82 9.56
N ASN A 20 -13.42 -14.17 10.77
CA ASN A 20 -12.57 -14.80 11.79
C ASN A 20 -13.19 -16.15 12.12
N TYR A 21 -12.37 -17.18 12.16
CA TYR A 21 -12.77 -18.53 12.51
C TYR A 21 -11.83 -19.09 13.57
N ALA A 22 -12.41 -19.64 14.62
CA ALA A 22 -11.67 -20.32 15.67
C ALA A 22 -12.25 -21.71 15.86
N LEU A 23 -11.45 -22.75 15.65
CA LEU A 23 -11.83 -24.14 15.85
C LEU A 23 -11.16 -24.67 17.09
N MET A 24 -11.99 -25.13 18.06
CA MET A 24 -11.55 -25.73 19.33
C MET A 24 -10.55 -24.86 20.11
N ASP A 25 -10.57 -23.55 19.93
CA ASP A 25 -9.58 -22.60 20.47
C ASP A 25 -8.11 -22.92 20.15
N ARG A 26 -7.86 -23.83 19.20
CA ARG A 26 -6.53 -24.28 18.79
C ARG A 26 -6.13 -23.74 17.43
N TYR A 27 -7.05 -23.75 16.47
CA TYR A 27 -6.83 -23.30 15.11
C TYR A 27 -7.54 -21.98 14.88
N LEU A 28 -6.78 -20.96 14.61
CA LEU A 28 -7.26 -19.61 14.41
C LEU A 28 -7.02 -19.23 12.95
N LEU A 29 -8.05 -18.76 12.27
CA LEU A 29 -7.96 -18.28 10.89
C LEU A 29 -8.66 -16.93 10.78
N THR A 30 -7.99 -15.98 10.16
CA THR A 30 -8.57 -14.69 9.80
C THR A 30 -8.35 -14.48 8.32
N ALA A 31 -9.40 -14.11 7.60
CA ALA A 31 -9.29 -13.71 6.21
C ALA A 31 -9.99 -12.34 6.06
N SER A 32 -9.40 -11.44 5.30
CA SER A 32 -10.05 -10.18 4.95
C SER A 32 -9.73 -9.74 3.53
N ILE A 33 -10.61 -8.96 2.96
CA ILE A 33 -10.41 -8.27 1.70
C ILE A 33 -10.87 -6.81 1.86
N ARG A 34 -10.05 -5.87 1.41
CA ARG A 34 -10.38 -4.46 1.35
C ARG A 34 -10.35 -3.98 -0.08
N ALA A 35 -11.41 -3.33 -0.51
CA ALA A 35 -11.51 -2.66 -1.80
C ALA A 35 -11.48 -1.15 -1.55
N ASP A 36 -10.46 -0.47 -2.04
CA ASP A 36 -10.25 0.97 -1.87
C ASP A 36 -10.34 1.66 -3.23
N GLY A 37 -11.16 2.70 -3.32
CA GLY A 37 -11.28 3.55 -4.49
C GLY A 37 -10.81 4.97 -4.20
N SER A 38 -9.87 5.50 -5.00
CA SER A 38 -9.34 6.85 -4.84
C SER A 38 -9.59 7.68 -6.09
N SER A 39 -10.01 8.94 -5.90
CA SER A 39 -10.23 9.91 -6.99
C SER A 39 -8.93 10.38 -7.65
N LYS A 40 -7.77 10.06 -7.08
CA LYS A 40 -6.45 10.43 -7.61
C LYS A 40 -6.10 9.68 -8.89
N PHE A 41 -6.66 8.48 -9.06
CA PHE A 41 -6.38 7.60 -10.19
C PHE A 41 -7.44 7.72 -11.29
N GLY A 42 -7.04 7.36 -12.50
CA GLY A 42 -7.95 7.29 -13.64
C GLY A 42 -9.09 6.27 -13.44
N PRO A 43 -10.16 6.33 -14.25
CA PRO A 43 -11.34 5.49 -14.08
C PRO A 43 -11.03 3.98 -14.01
N ASP A 44 -10.09 3.51 -14.83
CA ASP A 44 -9.74 2.10 -14.96
C ASP A 44 -8.88 1.58 -13.79
N ASN A 45 -8.11 2.46 -13.13
CA ASN A 45 -7.18 2.11 -12.05
C ASN A 45 -7.61 2.66 -10.68
N ARG A 46 -8.84 3.16 -10.60
CA ARG A 46 -9.37 3.79 -9.39
C ARG A 46 -9.47 2.84 -8.21
N TRP A 47 -9.80 1.56 -8.46
CA TRP A 47 -10.03 0.57 -7.44
C TRP A 47 -8.83 -0.34 -7.24
N GLY A 48 -8.37 -0.45 -5.98
CA GLY A 48 -7.38 -1.42 -5.53
C GLY A 48 -8.03 -2.48 -4.63
N TYR A 49 -7.59 -3.75 -4.76
CA TYR A 49 -8.07 -4.86 -3.93
C TYR A 49 -6.91 -5.43 -3.13
N PHE A 50 -7.09 -5.47 -1.81
CA PHE A 50 -6.03 -5.81 -0.87
C PHE A 50 -6.49 -6.96 0.04
N PRO A 51 -6.24 -8.20 -0.37
CA PRO A 51 -6.54 -9.37 0.45
C PRO A 51 -5.53 -9.54 1.57
N SER A 52 -5.96 -10.17 2.68
CA SER A 52 -5.06 -10.66 3.71
C SER A 52 -5.59 -11.94 4.35
N VAL A 53 -4.67 -12.78 4.78
CA VAL A 53 -4.95 -14.01 5.51
C VAL A 53 -3.95 -14.18 6.66
N ALA A 54 -4.43 -14.63 7.80
CA ALA A 54 -3.60 -14.98 8.95
C ALA A 54 -4.08 -16.31 9.53
N ALA A 55 -3.13 -17.16 9.90
CA ALA A 55 -3.38 -18.42 10.56
C ALA A 55 -2.56 -18.52 11.86
N GLY A 56 -3.15 -19.11 12.88
CA GLY A 56 -2.49 -19.37 14.14
C GLY A 56 -2.85 -20.76 14.65
N TRP A 57 -1.85 -21.47 15.16
CA TRP A 57 -2.03 -22.79 15.77
C TRP A 57 -1.48 -22.78 17.19
N ARG A 58 -2.37 -23.00 18.16
CA ARG A 58 -2.03 -23.12 19.58
C ARG A 58 -1.67 -24.56 19.88
N ILE A 59 -0.42 -24.91 19.68
CA ILE A 59 0.09 -26.29 19.84
C ILE A 59 0.01 -26.74 21.31
N SER A 60 0.19 -25.80 22.26
CA SER A 60 0.08 -26.08 23.69
C SER A 60 -1.30 -26.60 24.11
N GLU A 61 -2.35 -26.31 23.34
CA GLU A 61 -3.72 -26.79 23.61
C GLU A 61 -4.00 -28.18 23.01
N GLU A 62 -3.08 -28.75 22.26
CA GLU A 62 -3.21 -30.11 21.74
C GLU A 62 -3.06 -31.14 22.86
N ALA A 63 -3.90 -32.18 22.85
CA ALA A 63 -3.92 -33.21 23.91
C ALA A 63 -2.55 -33.89 24.09
N PHE A 64 -1.82 -34.13 22.99
CA PHE A 64 -0.50 -34.74 23.05
C PHE A 64 0.58 -33.86 23.69
N ILE A 65 0.39 -32.55 23.78
CA ILE A 65 1.27 -31.64 24.52
C ILE A 65 0.74 -31.38 25.91
N LYS A 66 -0.54 -30.98 26.02
CA LYS A 66 -1.19 -30.58 27.28
C LYS A 66 -1.10 -31.63 28.36
N ASP A 67 -1.25 -32.91 27.98
CA ASP A 67 -1.27 -34.02 28.91
C ASP A 67 0.13 -34.58 29.25
N ASN A 68 1.16 -34.23 28.48
CA ASN A 68 2.50 -34.84 28.60
C ASN A 68 3.62 -33.83 28.92
N VAL A 69 3.39 -32.51 28.77
CA VAL A 69 4.46 -31.51 28.87
C VAL A 69 4.07 -30.39 29.84
N GLU A 70 4.25 -30.65 31.14
CA GLU A 70 3.83 -29.70 32.20
C GLU A 70 4.63 -28.38 32.21
N TRP A 71 5.88 -28.40 31.73
CA TRP A 71 6.74 -27.20 31.72
C TRP A 71 6.43 -26.25 30.59
N LEU A 72 5.68 -26.67 29.56
CA LEU A 72 5.29 -25.86 28.44
C LEU A 72 3.93 -25.19 28.70
N SER A 73 3.93 -23.91 28.97
CA SER A 73 2.71 -23.15 29.31
C SER A 73 1.97 -22.61 28.11
N ASN A 74 2.71 -22.21 27.07
CA ASN A 74 2.15 -21.70 25.82
C ASN A 74 3.10 -21.99 24.67
N LEU A 75 2.56 -22.51 23.57
CA LEU A 75 3.26 -22.62 22.30
C LEU A 75 2.25 -22.34 21.18
N LYS A 76 2.46 -21.23 20.49
CA LYS A 76 1.64 -20.83 19.35
C LYS A 76 2.54 -20.51 18.17
N ILE A 77 2.21 -21.09 17.03
CA ILE A 77 2.81 -20.71 15.74
C ILE A 77 1.81 -19.84 15.02
N ARG A 78 2.30 -18.80 14.37
CA ARG A 78 1.48 -17.85 13.60
C ARG A 78 2.13 -17.52 12.26
N GLY A 79 1.29 -17.34 11.27
CA GLY A 79 1.71 -16.88 9.95
C GLY A 79 0.67 -15.96 9.38
N SER A 80 1.10 -14.91 8.72
CA SER A 80 0.20 -14.01 8.01
C SER A 80 0.80 -13.56 6.69
N TRP A 81 -0.08 -13.32 5.74
CA TRP A 81 0.24 -12.71 4.47
C TRP A 81 -0.85 -11.69 4.14
N GLY A 82 -0.45 -10.54 3.63
CA GLY A 82 -1.40 -9.53 3.24
C GLY A 82 -0.84 -8.51 2.28
N GLN A 83 -1.76 -7.83 1.59
CA GLN A 83 -1.46 -6.72 0.70
C GLN A 83 -2.05 -5.43 1.25
N ILE A 84 -1.34 -4.32 1.07
CA ILE A 84 -1.75 -2.98 1.43
C ILE A 84 -1.49 -2.07 0.24
N GLY A 85 -2.49 -1.26 -0.13
CA GLY A 85 -2.36 -0.21 -1.13
C GLY A 85 -1.96 1.12 -0.51
N ASN A 86 -1.22 1.91 -1.26
CA ASN A 86 -0.89 3.28 -0.93
C ASN A 86 -1.29 4.21 -2.09
N ASP A 87 -2.10 5.24 -1.78
CA ASP A 87 -2.52 6.30 -2.71
C ASP A 87 -1.85 7.64 -2.43
N LYS A 88 -1.02 7.72 -1.37
CA LYS A 88 -0.25 8.91 -1.00
C LYS A 88 1.02 9.02 -1.85
N ILE A 89 0.82 9.09 -3.13
CA ILE A 89 1.87 9.08 -4.13
C ILE A 89 2.11 10.53 -4.55
N GLY A 90 3.31 11.06 -4.27
CA GLY A 90 3.71 12.42 -4.65
C GLY A 90 2.93 13.55 -3.96
N ASN A 91 3.23 14.76 -4.36
CA ASN A 91 2.62 15.98 -3.81
C ASN A 91 1.27 16.26 -4.47
N ASP A 92 0.17 15.73 -3.91
CA ASP A 92 -1.21 16.16 -4.20
C ASP A 92 -1.58 16.29 -5.70
N LYS A 93 -1.06 15.45 -6.56
CA LYS A 93 -1.32 15.52 -7.99
C LYS A 93 -2.46 14.58 -8.39
N TYR A 94 -3.33 15.07 -9.26
CA TYR A 94 -4.26 14.23 -10.00
C TYR A 94 -3.54 13.67 -11.23
N TYR A 95 -2.98 12.48 -11.11
CA TYR A 95 -2.17 11.86 -12.15
C TYR A 95 -2.93 11.56 -13.45
N ALA A 96 -4.25 11.50 -13.37
CA ALA A 96 -5.10 11.28 -14.51
C ALA A 96 -5.36 12.57 -15.33
N LEU A 97 -4.81 13.71 -14.94
CA LEU A 97 -5.01 14.99 -15.61
C LEU A 97 -3.66 15.61 -16.01
N ALA A 98 -3.58 16.12 -17.23
CA ALA A 98 -2.44 16.92 -17.65
C ALA A 98 -2.47 18.28 -16.96
N ASN A 99 -1.33 18.73 -16.43
CA ASN A 99 -1.20 20.08 -15.91
C ASN A 99 -0.77 21.03 -17.03
N VAL A 100 -1.52 22.12 -17.17
CA VAL A 100 -1.19 23.20 -18.10
C VAL A 100 -0.81 24.44 -17.28
N ALA A 101 0.40 24.95 -17.48
CA ALA A 101 0.83 26.22 -16.89
C ALA A 101 0.47 27.39 -17.85
N PRO A 102 -0.33 28.36 -17.39
CA PRO A 102 -0.76 29.50 -18.22
C PRO A 102 0.25 30.68 -18.22
N THR A 103 1.50 30.43 -17.82
CA THR A 103 2.49 31.48 -17.53
C THR A 103 3.55 31.66 -18.63
N TYR A 104 3.33 31.13 -19.81
CA TYR A 104 4.26 31.25 -20.93
C TYR A 104 3.73 32.30 -21.91
N ASP A 105 4.01 33.57 -21.60
CA ASP A 105 3.62 34.69 -22.49
C ASP A 105 4.61 34.81 -23.65
N ALA A 106 4.10 35.11 -24.82
CA ALA A 106 4.89 35.37 -26.02
C ALA A 106 4.65 36.82 -26.48
N VAL A 107 5.67 37.45 -27.05
CA VAL A 107 5.59 38.76 -27.59
C VAL A 107 5.66 38.71 -29.13
N PHE A 108 4.61 39.14 -29.81
CA PHE A 108 4.56 39.25 -31.27
C PHE A 108 4.18 40.67 -31.68
N GLY A 109 5.02 41.31 -32.52
CA GLY A 109 4.75 42.65 -33.02
C GLY A 109 4.68 43.74 -31.95
N GLY A 110 5.19 43.51 -30.74
CA GLY A 110 5.13 44.43 -29.60
C GLY A 110 3.96 44.20 -28.65
N ASP A 111 3.06 43.26 -28.97
CA ASP A 111 1.92 42.87 -28.11
C ASP A 111 2.21 41.62 -27.33
N TYR A 112 1.69 41.53 -26.08
CA TYR A 112 1.77 40.38 -25.21
C TYR A 112 0.59 39.43 -25.46
N TYR A 113 0.92 38.18 -25.72
CA TYR A 113 -0.05 37.10 -25.87
C TYR A 113 0.15 36.10 -24.75
N SER A 114 -0.90 35.89 -23.95
CA SER A 114 -0.87 34.87 -22.89
C SER A 114 -0.93 33.46 -23.51
N GLY A 115 0.06 32.67 -23.23
CA GLY A 115 0.18 31.28 -23.70
C GLY A 115 0.15 30.28 -22.55
N GLY A 116 -0.08 29.03 -22.88
CA GLY A 116 0.00 27.90 -21.92
C GLY A 116 0.83 26.75 -22.49
N THR A 117 1.56 26.06 -21.62
CA THR A 117 2.26 24.85 -22.00
C THR A 117 1.90 23.70 -21.08
N VAL A 118 1.95 22.47 -21.61
CA VAL A 118 1.80 21.27 -20.83
C VAL A 118 3.07 21.07 -20.00
N THR A 119 2.93 21.01 -18.68
CA THR A 119 4.05 20.85 -17.74
C THR A 119 4.21 19.43 -17.22
N SER A 120 3.20 18.57 -17.40
CA SER A 120 3.28 17.16 -17.06
C SER A 120 2.55 16.31 -18.11
N LEU A 121 3.12 15.15 -18.43
CA LEU A 121 2.43 14.18 -19.28
C LEU A 121 1.25 13.56 -18.53
N TYR A 122 0.18 13.42 -19.29
CA TYR A 122 -0.98 12.64 -18.88
C TYR A 122 -0.61 11.15 -18.88
N ASN A 123 -0.76 10.47 -17.73
CA ASN A 123 -0.52 9.05 -17.63
C ASN A 123 -1.72 8.35 -16.99
N THR A 124 -2.56 7.72 -17.82
CA THR A 124 -3.73 6.94 -17.35
C THR A 124 -3.38 5.62 -16.72
N GLN A 125 -2.16 5.13 -16.89
CA GLN A 125 -1.73 3.81 -16.41
C GLN A 125 -1.28 3.85 -14.95
N ILE A 126 -1.17 5.05 -14.37
CA ILE A 126 -0.83 5.18 -12.94
C ILE A 126 -1.89 4.49 -12.10
N HIS A 127 -1.42 3.64 -11.18
CA HIS A 127 -2.23 2.81 -10.31
C HIS A 127 -1.65 2.76 -8.90
N TRP A 128 -2.35 2.06 -8.00
CA TRP A 128 -1.99 1.88 -6.61
C TRP A 128 -0.59 1.25 -6.46
N GLU A 129 0.23 1.87 -5.60
CA GLU A 129 1.42 1.21 -5.07
C GLU A 129 1.00 0.07 -4.14
N ARG A 130 1.66 -1.08 -4.23
CA ARG A 130 1.33 -2.28 -3.46
C ARG A 130 2.48 -2.70 -2.56
N SER A 131 2.17 -2.89 -1.27
CA SER A 131 3.05 -3.56 -0.33
C SER A 131 2.50 -4.92 0.02
N GLU A 132 3.26 -5.97 -0.25
CA GLU A 132 3.01 -7.34 0.20
C GLU A 132 3.85 -7.62 1.42
N GLN A 133 3.25 -8.18 2.47
CA GLN A 133 3.97 -8.58 3.67
C GLN A 133 3.65 -10.03 4.03
N LEU A 134 4.69 -10.79 4.30
CA LEU A 134 4.65 -12.12 4.89
C LEU A 134 5.27 -12.03 6.28
N ASP A 135 4.56 -12.52 7.29
CA ASP A 135 5.03 -12.63 8.66
C ASP A 135 4.91 -14.08 9.12
N LEU A 136 5.96 -14.59 9.75
CA LEU A 136 6.01 -15.89 10.41
C LEU A 136 6.54 -15.70 11.82
N GLY A 137 5.86 -16.26 12.81
CA GLY A 137 6.28 -16.09 14.18
C GLY A 137 5.86 -17.26 15.07
N PHE A 138 6.47 -17.32 16.24
CA PHE A 138 6.03 -18.21 17.30
C PHE A 138 6.11 -17.52 18.65
N ASP A 139 5.18 -17.89 19.53
CA ASP A 139 5.09 -17.43 20.91
C ASP A 139 5.32 -18.64 21.81
N LEU A 140 6.33 -18.57 22.67
CA LEU A 140 6.71 -19.64 23.61
C LEU A 140 6.61 -19.13 25.05
N GLY A 141 5.92 -19.87 25.90
CA GLY A 141 5.85 -19.62 27.33
C GLY A 141 6.21 -20.88 28.10
N LEU A 142 7.12 -20.77 29.07
CA LEU A 142 7.63 -21.88 29.86
C LEU A 142 7.41 -21.62 31.35
N PHE A 143 7.29 -22.71 32.14
CA PHE A 143 7.25 -22.70 33.60
C PHE A 143 6.19 -21.73 34.17
N ASN A 144 4.92 -21.94 33.80
CA ASN A 144 3.80 -21.07 34.16
C ASN A 144 4.03 -19.61 33.69
N ASN A 145 4.53 -19.45 32.45
CA ASN A 145 4.88 -18.17 31.82
C ASN A 145 5.92 -17.32 32.58
N ARG A 146 6.77 -17.96 33.40
CA ARG A 146 7.91 -17.28 34.02
C ARG A 146 8.97 -16.87 33.00
N PHE A 147 9.07 -17.63 31.92
CA PHE A 147 9.89 -17.31 30.77
C PHE A 147 8.99 -17.21 29.53
N SER A 148 9.07 -16.12 28.81
CA SER A 148 8.36 -15.90 27.55
C SER A 148 9.33 -15.47 26.47
N LEU A 149 9.18 -16.06 25.29
CA LEU A 149 9.94 -15.72 24.09
C LEU A 149 8.96 -15.53 22.93
N GLU A 150 9.08 -14.42 22.24
CA GLU A 150 8.39 -14.15 20.99
C GLU A 150 9.42 -13.97 19.90
N PHE A 151 9.20 -14.63 18.77
CA PHE A 151 10.06 -14.52 17.60
C PHE A 151 9.21 -14.25 16.37
N ASP A 152 9.63 -13.28 15.58
CA ASP A 152 9.01 -12.91 14.33
C ASP A 152 10.05 -12.79 13.22
N TYR A 153 9.71 -13.34 12.08
CA TYR A 153 10.39 -13.11 10.82
C TYR A 153 9.40 -12.45 9.86
N TYR A 154 9.79 -11.32 9.29
CA TYR A 154 8.96 -10.65 8.29
C TYR A 154 9.70 -10.42 6.98
N ARG A 155 8.95 -10.39 5.91
CA ARG A 155 9.39 -9.96 4.60
C ARG A 155 8.32 -9.08 3.98
N ARG A 156 8.70 -7.84 3.65
CA ARG A 156 7.86 -6.88 2.97
C ARG A 156 8.45 -6.53 1.62
N ASP A 157 7.66 -6.71 0.57
CA ASP A 157 7.97 -6.32 -0.80
C ASP A 157 7.02 -5.18 -1.19
N THR A 158 7.52 -3.96 -1.34
CA THR A 158 6.78 -2.84 -1.94
C THR A 158 7.06 -2.83 -3.42
N LYS A 159 6.02 -2.88 -4.23
CA LYS A 159 6.07 -2.97 -5.70
C LYS A 159 5.27 -1.83 -6.31
N GLU A 160 5.54 -1.56 -7.59
CA GLU A 160 4.78 -0.57 -8.36
C GLU A 160 4.86 0.83 -7.72
N MET A 161 6.01 1.13 -7.07
CA MET A 161 6.26 2.46 -6.51
C MET A 161 6.32 3.48 -7.61
N LEU A 162 5.68 4.62 -7.39
CA LEU A 162 5.74 5.74 -8.31
C LEU A 162 7.11 6.41 -8.23
N VAL A 163 7.78 6.49 -9.36
CA VAL A 163 9.12 7.10 -9.48
C VAL A 163 9.11 8.05 -10.67
N ASN A 164 9.77 9.20 -10.52
CA ASN A 164 10.06 10.08 -11.64
C ASN A 164 11.17 9.46 -12.48
N VAL A 165 10.88 9.20 -13.74
CA VAL A 165 11.85 8.70 -14.73
C VAL A 165 12.18 9.86 -15.68
N ASP A 166 13.48 10.16 -15.81
CA ASP A 166 13.93 11.18 -16.72
C ASP A 166 13.66 10.78 -18.17
N VAL A 167 13.15 11.69 -18.95
CA VAL A 167 12.88 11.49 -20.39
C VAL A 167 13.82 12.34 -21.25
N PRO A 168 14.09 11.92 -22.49
CA PRO A 168 14.91 12.72 -23.40
C PRO A 168 14.35 14.14 -23.58
N ALA A 169 15.22 15.15 -23.57
CA ALA A 169 14.82 16.54 -23.69
C ALA A 169 14.01 16.86 -24.97
N SER A 170 14.10 16.01 -25.99
CA SER A 170 13.32 16.12 -27.23
C SER A 170 11.80 15.98 -27.01
N VAL A 171 11.37 15.42 -25.87
CA VAL A 171 9.94 15.32 -25.49
C VAL A 171 9.40 16.65 -24.95
N GLY A 172 10.30 17.61 -24.60
CA GLY A 172 9.92 18.89 -24.02
C GLY A 172 9.56 18.87 -22.54
N LEU A 173 9.77 17.72 -21.86
CA LEU A 173 9.53 17.52 -20.44
C LEU A 173 10.78 16.89 -19.79
N ALA A 174 10.99 17.18 -18.50
CA ALA A 174 12.16 16.69 -17.78
C ALA A 174 11.98 15.23 -17.31
N SER A 175 10.78 14.89 -16.83
CA SER A 175 10.50 13.57 -16.26
C SER A 175 9.04 13.16 -16.42
N VAL A 176 8.79 11.86 -16.31
CA VAL A 176 7.46 11.25 -16.31
C VAL A 176 7.33 10.38 -15.05
N GLU A 177 6.21 10.50 -14.37
CA GLU A 177 5.90 9.64 -13.24
C GLU A 177 5.30 8.31 -13.74
N THR A 178 5.85 7.19 -13.25
CA THR A 178 5.40 5.84 -13.62
C THR A 178 5.64 4.82 -12.50
N ASN A 179 4.84 3.76 -12.47
CA ASN A 179 4.91 2.70 -11.46
C ASN A 179 5.98 1.66 -11.86
N VAL A 180 7.25 1.89 -11.50
CA VAL A 180 8.37 0.99 -11.86
C VAL A 180 9.29 0.64 -10.70
N GLY A 181 9.16 1.31 -9.55
CA GLY A 181 10.01 1.09 -8.39
C GLY A 181 9.63 -0.17 -7.61
N SER A 182 10.63 -0.84 -7.02
CA SER A 182 10.41 -1.91 -6.06
C SER A 182 11.46 -1.88 -4.94
N VAL A 183 11.03 -2.16 -3.71
CA VAL A 183 11.90 -2.24 -2.53
C VAL A 183 11.51 -3.45 -1.71
N ARG A 184 12.53 -4.19 -1.22
CA ARG A 184 12.36 -5.29 -0.29
C ARG A 184 12.96 -4.95 1.06
N ASN A 185 12.24 -5.28 2.13
CA ASN A 185 12.68 -5.22 3.50
C ASN A 185 12.38 -6.56 4.18
N SER A 186 13.33 -7.09 4.95
CA SER A 186 13.16 -8.33 5.70
C SER A 186 13.95 -8.28 7.00
N GLY A 187 13.48 -8.92 8.01
CA GLY A 187 14.11 -8.97 9.33
C GLY A 187 13.45 -9.98 10.26
#